data_796a480d877ee39f164ae14b6139fc63
#
_entry.id   796a480d877ee39f164ae14b6139fc63
#
_cell.length_a   1.000
_cell.length_b   1.000
_cell.length_c   1.000
_cell.angle_alpha   90.00
_cell.angle_beta   90.00
_cell.angle_gamma   90.00
#
_symmetry.space_group_name_H-M   'P 1'
#
loop_
_entity.id
_entity.type
_entity.pdbx_description
1 polymer ?
#
loop_
_entity_poly.entity_id
_entity_poly.type
_entity_poly.pdbx_seq_one_letter_code
_entity_poly.pdbx_strand_id
1 'polypeptide(L)'
;MKNFKTKLIIFSVLISSVSCNTENNTVVLKKNIKPVNNSSISGTITFTQENDSVSLEAHVFGLEPGTKAIHIHEFGDCSSEDGLSTGGHWNPYDTKHSKWGDPDGFHLGAIGNFEVDSIGHGMLNFKTDLWCIGCKEENDILDKAVIIHNGADDYLSQPSGASGMRLSLIHI
;
A
#
# COMPACT_ATOMS: atom_id res chain seq x y z
N MET A 1 69.92 -33.46 -38.18
CA MET A 1 68.71 -32.63 -38.36
C MET A 1 67.64 -33.15 -37.34
N LYS A 2 67.40 -32.42 -36.25
CA LYS A 2 66.45 -32.81 -35.18
C LYS A 2 65.15 -32.04 -35.44
N ASN A 3 64.07 -32.81 -35.76
CA ASN A 3 62.74 -32.25 -35.95
C ASN A 3 62.09 -31.94 -34.59
N PHE A 4 61.90 -30.66 -34.31
CA PHE A 4 61.18 -30.18 -33.13
C PHE A 4 59.66 -30.12 -33.47
N LYS A 5 58.88 -31.03 -32.92
CA LYS A 5 57.39 -31.00 -33.06
C LYS A 5 56.80 -30.11 -31.96
N THR A 6 56.37 -28.91 -32.33
CA THR A 6 55.64 -27.99 -31.42
C THR A 6 54.25 -28.52 -31.21
N LYS A 7 53.91 -28.91 -29.99
CA LYS A 7 52.53 -29.24 -29.61
C LYS A 7 51.78 -27.97 -29.24
N LEU A 8 50.78 -27.60 -30.02
CA LEU A 8 49.84 -26.52 -29.75
C LEU A 8 48.80 -27.03 -28.72
N ILE A 9 48.81 -26.49 -27.48
CA ILE A 9 47.82 -26.77 -26.46
C ILE A 9 46.72 -25.71 -26.60
N ILE A 10 45.56 -26.12 -27.08
CA ILE A 10 44.36 -25.28 -27.11
C ILE A 10 43.73 -25.30 -25.75
N PHE A 11 43.78 -24.17 -25.04
CA PHE A 11 43.13 -23.98 -23.75
C PHE A 11 41.68 -23.53 -24.02
N SER A 12 40.72 -24.45 -23.88
CA SER A 12 39.31 -24.14 -24.05
C SER A 12 38.79 -23.51 -22.74
N VAL A 13 38.51 -22.20 -22.77
CA VAL A 13 37.89 -21.49 -21.65
C VAL A 13 36.40 -21.72 -21.72
N LEU A 14 35.88 -22.52 -20.78
CA LEU A 14 34.43 -22.69 -20.58
C LEU A 14 33.91 -21.42 -19.86
N ILE A 15 33.19 -20.57 -20.59
CA ILE A 15 32.49 -19.45 -20.00
C ILE A 15 31.15 -19.99 -19.49
N SER A 16 31.07 -20.21 -18.18
CA SER A 16 29.77 -20.51 -17.51
C SER A 16 28.95 -19.22 -17.41
N SER A 17 27.91 -19.10 -18.20
CA SER A 17 26.91 -18.04 -18.03
C SER A 17 26.09 -18.33 -16.77
N VAL A 18 26.33 -17.57 -15.70
CA VAL A 18 25.45 -17.57 -14.53
C VAL A 18 24.19 -16.80 -14.95
N SER A 19 23.09 -17.52 -15.21
CA SER A 19 21.76 -16.93 -15.37
C SER A 19 21.28 -16.54 -13.97
N CYS A 20 21.23 -15.25 -13.68
CA CYS A 20 20.52 -14.74 -12.50
C CYS A 20 19.01 -14.91 -12.76
N ASN A 21 18.41 -15.98 -12.24
CA ASN A 21 16.96 -16.06 -12.13
C ASN A 21 16.57 -15.10 -10.99
N THR A 22 16.05 -13.93 -11.32
CA THR A 22 15.30 -13.10 -10.38
C THR A 22 13.97 -13.82 -10.15
N GLU A 23 13.84 -14.53 -9.04
CA GLU A 23 12.53 -14.98 -8.59
C GLU A 23 11.70 -13.72 -8.32
N ASN A 24 10.66 -13.50 -9.11
CA ASN A 24 9.65 -12.47 -8.84
C ASN A 24 8.85 -12.90 -7.61
N ASN A 25 9.29 -12.49 -6.43
CA ASN A 25 8.55 -12.71 -5.20
C ASN A 25 7.37 -11.75 -5.16
N THR A 26 6.19 -12.26 -5.54
CA THR A 26 4.93 -11.53 -5.39
C THR A 26 4.36 -11.81 -4.00
N VAL A 27 4.11 -10.75 -3.22
CA VAL A 27 3.41 -10.84 -1.94
C VAL A 27 1.99 -10.32 -2.13
N VAL A 28 0.98 -11.09 -1.74
CA VAL A 28 -0.43 -10.68 -1.82
C VAL A 28 -1.08 -10.78 -0.46
N LEU A 29 -1.66 -9.67 0.00
CA LEU A 29 -2.45 -9.58 1.22
C LEU A 29 -3.89 -9.19 0.86
N LYS A 30 -4.83 -10.10 1.01
CA LYS A 30 -6.26 -9.83 0.81
C LYS A 30 -6.97 -9.83 2.16
N LYS A 31 -7.70 -8.75 2.45
CA LYS A 31 -8.42 -8.51 3.70
C LYS A 31 -9.88 -8.17 3.41
N ASN A 32 -10.78 -8.66 4.27
CA ASN A 32 -12.16 -8.23 4.26
C ASN A 32 -12.33 -6.95 5.07
N ILE A 33 -13.22 -6.07 4.61
CA ILE A 33 -13.59 -4.85 5.33
C ILE A 33 -14.39 -5.23 6.58
N LYS A 34 -13.96 -4.71 7.74
CA LYS A 34 -14.69 -4.79 9.00
C LYS A 34 -15.38 -3.44 9.25
N PRO A 35 -16.72 -3.38 9.29
CA PRO A 35 -17.44 -2.13 9.58
C PRO A 35 -17.23 -1.69 11.04
N VAL A 36 -17.20 -0.37 11.26
CA VAL A 36 -17.16 0.27 12.60
C VAL A 36 -18.18 1.41 12.64
N ASN A 37 -18.40 2.00 13.81
CA ASN A 37 -19.36 3.10 14.00
C ASN A 37 -20.79 2.80 13.47
N ASN A 38 -21.27 1.57 13.64
CA ASN A 38 -22.56 1.10 13.14
C ASN A 38 -22.71 1.24 11.60
N SER A 39 -21.63 1.33 10.86
CA SER A 39 -21.68 1.29 9.40
C SER A 39 -22.07 -0.10 8.92
N SER A 40 -22.63 -0.18 7.72
CA SER A 40 -22.99 -1.45 7.06
C SER A 40 -22.10 -1.76 5.86
N ILE A 41 -20.94 -1.09 5.77
CA ILE A 41 -20.04 -1.26 4.64
C ILE A 41 -19.40 -2.66 4.64
N SER A 42 -19.14 -3.16 3.45
CA SER A 42 -18.51 -4.46 3.22
C SER A 42 -17.59 -4.39 2.00
N GLY A 43 -16.80 -5.44 1.78
CA GLY A 43 -15.93 -5.49 0.62
C GLY A 43 -14.57 -6.08 0.92
N THR A 44 -13.62 -5.82 0.04
CA THR A 44 -12.26 -6.33 0.16
C THR A 44 -11.22 -5.27 -0.20
N ILE A 45 -10.06 -5.38 0.44
CA ILE A 45 -8.86 -4.64 0.08
C ILE A 45 -7.76 -5.65 -0.20
N THR A 46 -7.07 -5.48 -1.32
CA THR A 46 -5.95 -6.34 -1.71
C THR A 46 -4.72 -5.48 -1.92
N PHE A 47 -3.65 -5.80 -1.20
CA PHE A 47 -2.32 -5.28 -1.48
C PHE A 47 -1.52 -6.32 -2.25
N THR A 48 -0.82 -5.89 -3.27
CA THR A 48 0.09 -6.75 -4.04
C THR A 48 1.43 -6.04 -4.18
N GLN A 49 2.49 -6.66 -3.64
CA GLN A 49 3.85 -6.21 -3.90
C GLN A 49 4.44 -7.03 -5.03
N GLU A 50 4.92 -6.33 -6.05
CA GLU A 50 5.71 -6.86 -7.15
C GLU A 50 6.97 -6.03 -7.30
N ASN A 51 8.13 -6.67 -7.12
CA ASN A 51 9.42 -5.97 -7.05
C ASN A 51 9.38 -4.85 -5.99
N ASP A 52 9.71 -3.62 -6.39
CA ASP A 52 9.79 -2.45 -5.52
C ASP A 52 8.48 -1.64 -5.46
N SER A 53 7.36 -2.18 -5.95
CA SER A 53 6.08 -1.47 -5.98
C SER A 53 5.00 -2.24 -5.23
N VAL A 54 4.18 -1.51 -4.47
CA VAL A 54 2.96 -2.02 -3.84
C VAL A 54 1.75 -1.41 -4.52
N SER A 55 0.84 -2.24 -5.00
CA SER A 55 -0.48 -1.83 -5.46
C SER A 55 -1.54 -2.16 -4.42
N LEU A 56 -2.55 -1.29 -4.32
CA LEU A 56 -3.74 -1.46 -3.52
C LEU A 56 -4.95 -1.43 -4.44
N GLU A 57 -5.81 -2.44 -4.32
CA GLU A 57 -7.12 -2.50 -4.94
C GLU A 57 -8.18 -2.62 -3.85
N ALA A 58 -9.13 -1.67 -3.83
CA ALA A 58 -10.24 -1.67 -2.89
C ALA A 58 -11.56 -1.75 -3.62
N HIS A 59 -12.44 -2.67 -3.19
CA HIS A 59 -13.84 -2.78 -3.58
C HIS A 59 -14.70 -2.64 -2.34
N VAL A 60 -15.53 -1.61 -2.30
CA VAL A 60 -16.33 -1.23 -1.13
C VAL A 60 -17.78 -1.10 -1.52
N PHE A 61 -18.68 -1.69 -0.72
CA PHE A 61 -20.12 -1.67 -0.91
C PHE A 61 -20.83 -1.11 0.32
N GLY A 62 -22.02 -0.58 0.15
CA GLY A 62 -22.85 -0.07 1.23
C GLY A 62 -22.46 1.34 1.70
N LEU A 63 -21.72 2.08 0.89
CA LEU A 63 -21.42 3.49 1.12
C LEU A 63 -22.54 4.40 0.61
N GLU A 64 -22.71 5.56 1.24
CA GLU A 64 -23.49 6.64 0.65
C GLU A 64 -22.76 7.19 -0.58
N PRO A 65 -23.48 7.47 -1.69
CA PRO A 65 -22.90 8.03 -2.91
C PRO A 65 -22.11 9.32 -2.67
N GLY A 66 -21.08 9.55 -3.51
CA GLY A 66 -20.21 10.72 -3.47
C GLY A 66 -18.79 10.40 -3.11
N THR A 67 -18.00 11.42 -2.87
CA THR A 67 -16.56 11.30 -2.62
C THR A 67 -16.29 10.83 -1.17
N LYS A 68 -15.45 9.83 -1.02
CA LYS A 68 -14.99 9.26 0.26
C LYS A 68 -13.48 9.25 0.31
N ALA A 69 -12.92 9.31 1.52
CA ALA A 69 -11.48 9.18 1.71
C ALA A 69 -11.09 7.78 2.20
N ILE A 70 -9.89 7.36 1.83
CA ILE A 70 -9.24 6.15 2.32
C ILE A 70 -7.80 6.46 2.71
N HIS A 71 -7.40 6.00 3.92
CA HIS A 71 -6.08 6.25 4.46
C HIS A 71 -5.51 5.01 5.15
N ILE A 72 -4.18 4.94 5.26
CA ILE A 72 -3.51 4.04 6.19
C ILE A 72 -3.27 4.82 7.49
N HIS A 73 -3.65 4.21 8.62
CA HIS A 73 -3.47 4.71 9.98
C HIS A 73 -2.30 4.02 10.67
N GLU A 74 -1.78 4.64 11.74
CA GLU A 74 -0.52 4.29 12.42
C GLU A 74 -0.50 2.88 12.99
N PHE A 75 -1.64 2.40 13.56
CA PHE A 75 -1.68 1.14 14.30
C PHE A 75 -2.72 0.19 13.73
N GLY A 76 -2.34 -1.10 13.59
CA GLY A 76 -3.25 -2.19 13.24
C GLY A 76 -4.20 -2.60 14.39
N ASP A 77 -4.41 -1.73 15.37
CA ASP A 77 -5.25 -2.01 16.54
C ASP A 77 -6.74 -1.90 16.20
N CYS A 78 -7.43 -3.05 16.26
CA CYS A 78 -8.85 -3.19 15.99
C CYS A 78 -9.71 -3.28 17.28
N SER A 79 -9.22 -2.78 18.42
CA SER A 79 -9.88 -2.94 19.72
C SER A 79 -11.04 -1.97 19.94
N SER A 80 -11.02 -0.77 19.33
CA SER A 80 -12.10 0.20 19.51
C SER A 80 -13.23 0.02 18.49
N GLU A 81 -14.47 0.23 18.94
CA GLU A 81 -15.66 0.13 18.08
C GLU A 81 -15.80 1.31 17.11
N ASP A 82 -15.14 2.42 17.40
CA ASP A 82 -15.13 3.64 16.58
C ASP A 82 -13.88 3.76 15.69
N GLY A 83 -12.98 2.77 15.77
CA GLY A 83 -11.72 2.74 15.02
C GLY A 83 -10.64 3.70 15.53
N LEU A 84 -10.87 4.42 16.65
CA LEU A 84 -9.91 5.40 17.17
C LEU A 84 -8.60 4.77 17.69
N SER A 85 -8.62 3.49 18.07
CA SER A 85 -7.41 2.75 18.46
C SER A 85 -6.33 2.71 17.36
N THR A 86 -6.69 2.94 16.10
CA THR A 86 -5.71 2.96 15.01
C THR A 86 -4.85 4.21 14.93
N GLY A 87 -5.05 5.20 15.80
CA GLY A 87 -4.29 6.45 15.79
C GLY A 87 -4.67 7.41 14.66
N GLY A 88 -3.73 8.26 14.27
CA GLY A 88 -3.84 9.19 13.14
C GLY A 88 -3.44 8.56 11.81
N HIS A 89 -3.26 9.40 10.77
CA HIS A 89 -2.66 8.96 9.51
C HIS A 89 -1.23 8.47 9.76
N TRP A 90 -0.87 7.38 9.11
CA TRP A 90 0.51 6.91 9.15
C TRP A 90 1.44 7.92 8.47
N ASN A 91 2.32 8.51 9.28
CA ASN A 91 3.19 9.61 8.89
C ASN A 91 4.59 9.41 9.49
N PRO A 92 5.39 8.45 8.98
CA PRO A 92 6.69 8.14 9.56
C PRO A 92 7.72 9.27 9.43
N TYR A 93 7.51 10.21 8.50
CA TYR A 93 8.46 11.30 8.23
C TYR A 93 8.06 12.65 8.83
N ASP A 94 7.02 12.66 9.67
CA ASP A 94 6.51 13.87 10.37
C ASP A 94 6.30 15.05 9.41
N THR A 95 5.71 14.76 8.24
CA THR A 95 5.37 15.78 7.23
C THR A 95 3.99 16.37 7.51
N LYS A 96 3.68 17.52 6.91
CA LYS A 96 2.32 18.08 6.94
C LYS A 96 1.35 17.18 6.15
N HIS A 97 0.06 17.22 6.51
CA HIS A 97 -0.98 16.60 5.70
C HIS A 97 -1.17 17.38 4.39
N SER A 98 -1.20 16.67 3.27
CA SER A 98 -1.48 17.22 1.95
C SER A 98 -1.87 16.08 0.99
N LYS A 99 -2.15 16.43 -0.26
CA LYS A 99 -2.41 15.45 -1.31
C LYS A 99 -1.17 14.60 -1.59
N TRP A 100 -1.37 13.31 -1.85
CA TRP A 100 -0.30 12.40 -2.25
C TRP A 100 0.55 12.97 -3.40
N GLY A 101 1.88 12.95 -3.21
CA GLY A 101 2.84 13.46 -4.20
C GLY A 101 3.08 14.98 -4.14
N ASP A 102 2.56 15.67 -3.13
CA ASP A 102 2.85 17.08 -2.92
C ASP A 102 4.36 17.27 -2.67
N PRO A 103 5.05 18.15 -3.44
CA PRO A 103 6.49 18.36 -3.30
C PRO A 103 6.90 18.95 -1.94
N ASP A 104 5.98 19.62 -1.25
CA ASP A 104 6.21 20.17 0.10
C ASP A 104 6.02 19.13 1.22
N GLY A 105 5.71 17.89 0.88
CA GLY A 105 5.50 16.76 1.80
C GLY A 105 4.06 16.30 1.86
N PHE A 106 3.87 15.03 2.21
CA PHE A 106 2.58 14.37 2.41
C PHE A 106 2.76 13.14 3.32
N HIS A 107 1.69 12.69 3.97
CA HIS A 107 1.73 11.47 4.77
C HIS A 107 1.79 10.23 3.89
N LEU A 108 2.61 9.23 4.22
CA LEU A 108 2.62 7.94 3.52
C LEU A 108 1.29 7.17 3.64
N GLY A 109 0.46 7.51 4.62
CA GLY A 109 -0.88 6.96 4.77
C GLY A 109 -1.98 7.72 4.02
N ALA A 110 -1.72 8.90 3.45
CA ALA A 110 -2.74 9.74 2.81
C ALA A 110 -3.03 9.29 1.36
N ILE A 111 -3.60 8.10 1.16
CA ILE A 111 -3.91 7.54 -0.17
C ILE A 111 -4.78 8.49 -0.98
N GLY A 112 -5.87 9.01 -0.37
CA GLY A 112 -6.70 10.05 -0.96
C GLY A 112 -8.18 9.71 -1.10
N ASN A 113 -8.83 10.34 -2.07
CA ASN A 113 -10.27 10.24 -2.30
C ASN A 113 -10.61 9.25 -3.42
N PHE A 114 -11.80 8.65 -3.33
CA PHE A 114 -12.41 7.84 -4.37
C PHE A 114 -13.92 8.12 -4.47
N GLU A 115 -14.49 7.84 -5.64
CA GLU A 115 -15.91 8.07 -5.89
C GLU A 115 -16.73 6.82 -5.59
N VAL A 116 -17.91 7.04 -5.01
CA VAL A 116 -18.94 6.03 -4.75
C VAL A 116 -20.14 6.31 -5.66
N ASP A 117 -20.55 5.31 -6.40
CA ASP A 117 -21.64 5.42 -7.35
C ASP A 117 -23.03 5.47 -6.68
N SER A 118 -24.10 5.62 -7.50
CA SER A 118 -25.48 5.75 -7.01
C SER A 118 -26.05 4.50 -6.34
N ILE A 119 -25.38 3.35 -6.47
CA ILE A 119 -25.78 2.09 -5.81
C ILE A 119 -24.91 1.75 -4.60
N GLY A 120 -24.02 2.68 -4.20
CA GLY A 120 -23.17 2.53 -3.01
C GLY A 120 -21.92 1.70 -3.23
N HIS A 121 -21.47 1.51 -4.47
CA HIS A 121 -20.22 0.83 -4.80
C HIS A 121 -19.10 1.85 -5.07
N GLY A 122 -17.99 1.71 -4.37
CA GLY A 122 -16.75 2.45 -4.58
C GLY A 122 -15.61 1.51 -4.95
N MET A 123 -14.77 1.95 -5.87
CA MET A 123 -13.57 1.23 -6.26
C MET A 123 -12.38 2.18 -6.29
N LEU A 124 -11.25 1.72 -5.80
CA LEU A 124 -9.98 2.43 -5.86
C LEU A 124 -8.86 1.50 -6.30
N ASN A 125 -8.06 1.97 -7.23
CA ASN A 125 -6.76 1.40 -7.57
C ASN A 125 -5.66 2.44 -7.28
N PHE A 126 -4.66 2.02 -6.52
CA PHE A 126 -3.53 2.86 -6.14
C PHE A 126 -2.24 2.06 -6.28
N LYS A 127 -1.15 2.70 -6.66
CA LYS A 127 0.17 2.05 -6.77
C LYS A 127 1.27 3.02 -6.38
N THR A 128 2.27 2.52 -5.64
CA THR A 128 3.43 3.30 -5.23
C THR A 128 4.67 2.41 -5.03
N ASP A 129 5.83 3.00 -5.20
CA ASP A 129 7.14 2.45 -4.84
C ASP A 129 7.63 2.98 -3.47
N LEU A 130 6.80 3.79 -2.79
CA LEU A 130 7.10 4.33 -1.46
C LEU A 130 6.69 3.41 -0.32
N TRP A 131 6.00 2.30 -0.59
CA TRP A 131 5.59 1.30 0.39
C TRP A 131 6.32 -0.02 0.17
N CYS A 132 6.42 -0.80 1.24
CA CYS A 132 6.82 -2.21 1.18
C CYS A 132 5.93 -3.06 2.09
N ILE A 133 5.95 -4.38 1.89
CA ILE A 133 5.23 -5.37 2.71
C ILE A 133 6.25 -6.30 3.36
N GLY A 134 6.41 -6.17 4.68
CA GLY A 134 7.29 -7.03 5.48
C GLY A 134 8.78 -6.73 5.36
N CYS A 135 9.15 -5.56 4.89
CA CYS A 135 10.56 -5.14 4.77
C CYS A 135 11.19 -4.72 6.11
N LYS A 136 10.38 -4.42 7.14
CA LYS A 136 10.80 -3.94 8.47
C LYS A 136 11.51 -2.59 8.46
N GLU A 137 11.23 -1.78 7.46
CA GLU A 137 11.69 -0.40 7.31
C GLU A 137 10.57 0.58 7.70
N GLU A 138 10.85 1.88 7.75
CA GLU A 138 9.89 2.91 8.14
C GLU A 138 8.67 2.99 7.19
N ASN A 139 8.82 2.53 5.96
CA ASN A 139 7.78 2.48 4.94
C ASN A 139 7.05 1.12 4.83
N ASP A 140 7.20 0.26 5.84
CA ASP A 140 6.47 -1.01 5.93
C ASP A 140 5.01 -0.79 6.32
N ILE A 141 4.08 -1.28 5.50
CA ILE A 141 2.64 -1.16 5.76
C ILE A 141 2.09 -2.25 6.68
N LEU A 142 2.86 -3.28 7.04
CA LEU A 142 2.42 -4.28 8.00
C LEU A 142 2.16 -3.66 9.38
N ASP A 143 1.22 -4.24 10.12
CA ASP A 143 0.77 -3.77 11.43
C ASP A 143 0.17 -2.34 11.43
N LYS A 144 -0.24 -1.85 10.26
CA LYS A 144 -1.02 -0.64 10.06
C LYS A 144 -2.51 -0.99 9.86
N ALA A 145 -3.36 0.04 9.81
CA ALA A 145 -4.77 -0.16 9.51
C ALA A 145 -5.21 0.68 8.31
N VAL A 146 -6.04 0.10 7.43
CA VAL A 146 -6.75 0.89 6.42
C VAL A 146 -8.07 1.36 7.00
N ILE A 147 -8.35 2.64 6.84
CA ILE A 147 -9.59 3.30 7.25
C ILE A 147 -10.27 3.92 6.03
N ILE A 148 -11.56 3.66 5.89
CA ILE A 148 -12.45 4.35 4.95
C ILE A 148 -13.29 5.33 5.77
N HIS A 149 -13.37 6.57 5.31
CA HIS A 149 -14.10 7.67 5.96
C HIS A 149 -15.40 7.97 5.24
N ASN A 150 -16.36 8.61 5.95
CA ASN A 150 -17.66 8.94 5.38
C ASN A 150 -17.65 10.25 4.55
N GLY A 151 -16.59 11.01 4.60
CA GLY A 151 -16.39 12.25 3.85
C GLY A 151 -15.11 12.22 3.01
N ALA A 152 -14.96 13.25 2.17
CA ALA A 152 -13.75 13.48 1.41
C ALA A 152 -12.64 14.06 2.30
N ASP A 153 -11.40 13.75 1.94
CA ASP A 153 -10.22 14.47 2.41
C ASP A 153 -10.14 15.82 1.67
N ASP A 154 -9.99 16.93 2.42
CA ASP A 154 -9.84 18.25 1.85
C ASP A 154 -8.39 18.58 1.46
N TYR A 155 -7.43 17.72 1.81
CA TYR A 155 -5.98 17.85 1.59
C TYR A 155 -5.33 19.09 2.21
N LEU A 156 -6.03 19.80 3.07
CA LEU A 156 -5.62 21.10 3.63
C LEU A 156 -5.63 21.09 5.16
N SER A 157 -6.70 20.58 5.76
CA SER A 157 -6.89 20.60 7.22
C SER A 157 -5.88 19.70 7.92
N GLN A 158 -5.17 20.29 8.90
CA GLN A 158 -4.20 19.53 9.69
C GLN A 158 -4.89 18.92 10.93
N PRO A 159 -4.47 17.75 11.37
CA PRO A 159 -3.40 16.90 10.82
C PRO A 159 -3.88 15.88 9.77
N SER A 160 -5.15 15.82 9.38
CA SER A 160 -5.68 14.66 8.64
C SER A 160 -6.84 14.94 7.68
N GLY A 161 -6.97 16.16 7.14
CA GLY A 161 -7.86 16.45 6.02
C GLY A 161 -9.37 16.44 6.30
N ALA A 162 -9.78 16.44 7.57
CA ALA A 162 -11.18 16.55 8.00
C ALA A 162 -12.16 15.55 7.34
N SER A 163 -11.71 14.33 6.99
CA SER A 163 -12.50 13.31 6.26
C SER A 163 -13.67 12.73 7.06
N GLY A 164 -13.86 13.15 8.31
CA GLY A 164 -14.99 12.78 9.14
C GLY A 164 -14.89 11.38 9.76
N MET A 165 -16.05 10.78 10.00
CA MET A 165 -16.19 9.54 10.76
C MET A 165 -15.54 8.35 10.02
N ARG A 166 -14.91 7.46 10.79
CA ARG A 166 -14.37 6.19 10.29
C ARG A 166 -15.48 5.20 10.07
N LEU A 167 -15.55 4.58 8.90
CA LEU A 167 -16.56 3.59 8.54
C LEU A 167 -16.05 2.16 8.54
N SER A 168 -14.72 1.98 8.40
CA SER A 168 -14.10 0.67 8.41
C SER A 168 -12.84 0.64 9.26
N LEU A 169 -12.42 -0.59 9.54
CA LEU A 169 -11.15 -0.89 10.16
C LEU A 169 -10.62 -2.19 9.57
N ILE A 170 -9.43 -2.13 8.94
CA ILE A 170 -8.81 -3.28 8.30
C ILE A 170 -7.34 -3.32 8.74
N HIS A 171 -6.97 -4.33 9.53
CA HIS A 171 -5.57 -4.59 9.90
C HIS A 171 -4.83 -5.21 8.70
N ILE A 172 -3.72 -4.60 8.29
CA ILE A 172 -2.85 -5.04 7.19
C ILE A 172 -1.92 -6.19 7.63
#